data_974f815e2160f7608d6471c58855da3e
#
_entry.id   974f815e2160f7608d6471c58855da3e
#
_cell.length_a   1.000
_cell.length_b   1.000
_cell.length_c   1.000
_cell.angle_alpha   90.00
_cell.angle_beta   90.00
_cell.angle_gamma   90.00
#
_symmetry.space_group_name_H-M   'P 1'
#
loop_
_entity.id
_entity.type
_entity.pdbx_description
1 polymer ?
#
loop_
_entity_poly.entity_id
_entity_poly.type
_entity_poly.pdbx_seq_one_letter_code
_entity_poly.pdbx_strand_id
1 'polypeptide(L)'
;MQTSSSPACPDTPACPDTPAAAHRLIALYEQLTPAHLAQLGDYYAPDAQFKHPFNDVRGVPAITQVFAHMFETLDQPRFVVTQHIVQGEQAFLAWEFHFRMRRWRPQMAQCIHGATLLRFDAQGRVALHRDYWDAAEELYEKLPLLGTLMRWLRKAASANNEAAP
;
A
#
# COMPACT_ATOMS: atom_id res chain seq x y z
N MET A 1 -32.02 41.99 -32.46
CA MET A 1 -31.40 40.66 -32.35
C MET A 1 -30.03 40.83 -31.70
N GLN A 2 -29.95 40.66 -30.40
CA GLN A 2 -28.69 40.75 -29.66
C GLN A 2 -28.23 39.32 -29.38
N THR A 3 -27.11 38.94 -29.98
CA THR A 3 -26.43 37.68 -29.71
C THR A 3 -25.65 37.78 -28.43
N SER A 4 -26.15 37.19 -27.36
CA SER A 4 -25.45 37.08 -26.08
C SER A 4 -24.29 36.08 -26.21
N SER A 5 -23.06 36.57 -26.23
CA SER A 5 -21.86 35.75 -26.10
C SER A 5 -21.71 35.39 -24.63
N SER A 6 -21.87 34.09 -24.33
CA SER A 6 -21.55 33.55 -23.03
C SER A 6 -20.03 33.59 -22.81
N PRO A 7 -19.52 34.10 -21.67
CA PRO A 7 -18.08 34.04 -21.41
C PRO A 7 -17.64 32.61 -21.20
N ALA A 8 -16.57 32.20 -21.90
CA ALA A 8 -15.89 30.93 -21.68
C ALA A 8 -15.36 30.90 -20.25
N CYS A 9 -15.63 29.81 -19.52
CA CYS A 9 -14.99 29.53 -18.25
C CYS A 9 -13.47 29.46 -18.45
N PRO A 10 -12.67 30.06 -17.55
CA PRO A 10 -11.23 29.92 -17.57
C PRO A 10 -10.86 28.46 -17.28
N ASP A 11 -9.79 27.98 -17.92
CA ASP A 11 -9.21 26.65 -17.84
C ASP A 11 -9.23 26.08 -16.42
N THR A 12 -10.15 25.19 -16.14
CA THR A 12 -10.07 24.30 -14.99
C THR A 12 -8.89 23.36 -15.26
N PRO A 13 -7.87 23.29 -14.39
CA PRO A 13 -6.80 22.31 -14.58
C PRO A 13 -7.42 20.95 -14.77
N ALA A 14 -7.01 20.25 -15.82
CA ALA A 14 -7.53 18.92 -16.13
C ALA A 14 -7.41 18.06 -14.87
N CYS A 15 -8.54 17.58 -14.37
CA CYS A 15 -8.56 16.65 -13.25
C CYS A 15 -7.70 15.45 -13.66
N PRO A 16 -6.71 15.01 -12.85
CA PRO A 16 -5.85 13.90 -13.23
C PRO A 16 -6.72 12.68 -13.52
N ASP A 17 -6.38 11.91 -14.54
CA ASP A 17 -7.02 10.61 -14.79
C ASP A 17 -6.60 9.63 -13.68
N THR A 18 -7.19 9.82 -12.50
CA THR A 18 -6.88 9.02 -11.31
C THR A 18 -7.12 7.54 -11.53
N PRO A 19 -8.18 7.08 -12.24
CA PRO A 19 -8.33 5.69 -12.60
C PRO A 19 -7.14 5.13 -13.39
N ALA A 20 -6.68 5.83 -14.43
CA ALA A 20 -5.52 5.39 -15.19
C ALA A 20 -4.23 5.40 -14.36
N ALA A 21 -4.03 6.41 -13.49
CA ALA A 21 -2.89 6.47 -12.56
C ALA A 21 -2.91 5.31 -11.56
N ALA A 22 -4.07 4.99 -11.00
CA ALA A 22 -4.23 3.85 -10.09
C ALA A 22 -3.95 2.52 -10.80
N HIS A 23 -4.46 2.30 -12.00
CA HIS A 23 -4.18 1.08 -12.78
C HIS A 23 -2.69 0.93 -13.11
N ARG A 24 -1.98 2.01 -13.46
CA ARG A 24 -0.54 1.97 -13.70
C ARG A 24 0.23 1.56 -12.45
N LEU A 25 -0.17 2.10 -11.28
CA LEU A 25 0.47 1.76 -10.02
C LEU A 25 0.20 0.31 -9.61
N ILE A 26 -1.03 -0.19 -9.79
CA ILE A 26 -1.39 -1.59 -9.55
C ILE A 26 -0.52 -2.51 -10.41
N ALA A 27 -0.42 -2.23 -11.71
CA ALA A 27 0.42 -3.01 -12.62
C ALA A 27 1.90 -3.02 -12.21
N LEU A 28 2.42 -1.87 -11.72
CA LEU A 28 3.77 -1.80 -11.16
C LEU A 28 3.91 -2.73 -9.96
N TYR A 29 2.99 -2.70 -8.99
CA TYR A 29 3.11 -3.51 -7.77
C TYR A 29 3.01 -5.00 -8.02
N GLU A 30 2.12 -5.43 -8.91
CA GLU A 30 1.97 -6.84 -9.25
C GLU A 30 3.18 -7.41 -9.99
N GLN A 31 3.96 -6.56 -10.65
CA GLN A 31 5.18 -6.93 -11.38
C GLN A 31 6.46 -6.40 -10.72
N LEU A 32 6.38 -5.93 -9.47
CA LEU A 32 7.48 -5.23 -8.83
C LEU A 32 8.71 -6.12 -8.67
N THR A 33 9.83 -5.62 -9.19
CA THR A 33 11.16 -6.22 -9.07
C THR A 33 12.18 -5.17 -8.65
N PRO A 34 13.39 -5.55 -8.22
CA PRO A 34 14.46 -4.58 -7.93
C PRO A 34 14.76 -3.62 -9.09
N ALA A 35 14.60 -4.05 -10.35
CA ALA A 35 14.83 -3.20 -11.50
C ALA A 35 13.84 -2.04 -11.62
N HIS A 36 12.60 -2.20 -11.12
CA HIS A 36 11.59 -1.16 -11.14
C HIS A 36 11.82 -0.05 -10.11
N LEU A 37 12.73 -0.25 -9.14
CA LEU A 37 12.98 0.76 -8.09
C LEU A 37 13.52 2.08 -8.64
N ALA A 38 14.27 2.04 -9.74
CA ALA A 38 14.75 3.24 -10.40
C ALA A 38 13.64 4.09 -11.05
N GLN A 39 12.46 3.50 -11.29
CA GLN A 39 11.33 4.13 -11.96
C GLN A 39 10.28 4.67 -10.97
N LEU A 40 10.48 4.52 -9.66
CA LEU A 40 9.49 4.95 -8.65
C LEU A 40 9.17 6.46 -8.74
N GLY A 41 10.10 7.27 -9.23
CA GLY A 41 9.88 8.70 -9.48
C GLY A 41 8.84 9.02 -10.56
N ASP A 42 8.50 8.05 -11.43
CA ASP A 42 7.45 8.19 -12.44
C ASP A 42 6.06 7.98 -11.85
N TYR A 43 5.99 7.33 -10.69
CA TYR A 43 4.75 6.95 -10.01
C TYR A 43 4.49 7.75 -8.75
N TYR A 44 5.54 8.19 -8.04
CA TYR A 44 5.46 8.95 -6.79
C TYR A 44 5.85 10.40 -7.00
N ALA A 45 5.13 11.32 -6.34
CA ALA A 45 5.53 12.72 -6.27
C ALA A 45 6.90 12.84 -5.57
N PRO A 46 7.72 13.85 -5.90
CA PRO A 46 9.06 14.01 -5.33
C PRO A 46 9.08 14.05 -3.80
N ASP A 47 8.01 14.56 -3.19
CA ASP A 47 7.83 14.71 -1.76
C ASP A 47 6.74 13.80 -1.19
N ALA A 48 6.38 12.72 -1.89
CA ALA A 48 5.37 11.78 -1.49
C ALA A 48 5.58 11.27 -0.07
N GLN A 49 4.50 11.16 0.69
CA GLN A 49 4.51 10.51 1.99
C GLN A 49 4.16 9.04 1.83
N PHE A 50 4.97 8.17 2.43
CA PHE A 50 4.76 6.72 2.46
C PHE A 50 4.77 6.23 3.89
N LYS A 51 3.69 5.58 4.29
CA LYS A 51 3.51 5.07 5.65
C LYS A 51 3.00 3.64 5.64
N HIS A 52 3.65 2.78 6.43
CA HIS A 52 3.16 1.46 6.81
C HIS A 52 3.53 1.18 8.28
N PRO A 53 3.08 0.09 8.92
CA PRO A 53 3.28 -0.12 10.35
C PRO A 53 4.70 0.05 10.88
N PHE A 54 5.74 -0.14 10.04
CA PHE A 54 7.14 -0.07 10.45
C PHE A 54 7.89 1.16 9.94
N ASN A 55 7.35 1.89 8.97
CA ASN A 55 8.01 3.05 8.36
C ASN A 55 7.03 4.20 8.15
N ASP A 56 7.52 5.41 8.36
CA ASP A 56 6.85 6.66 7.99
C ASP A 56 7.94 7.55 7.37
N VAL A 57 7.96 7.60 6.03
CA VAL A 57 9.04 8.23 5.28
C VAL A 57 8.50 9.21 4.24
N ARG A 58 9.35 10.12 3.76
CA ARG A 58 8.98 11.11 2.78
C ARG A 58 10.01 11.20 1.65
N GLY A 59 9.49 11.31 0.43
CA GLY A 59 10.26 11.46 -0.79
C GLY A 59 10.69 10.15 -1.43
N VAL A 60 10.83 10.18 -2.77
CA VAL A 60 11.14 9.02 -3.60
C VAL A 60 12.38 8.26 -3.13
N PRO A 61 13.51 8.91 -2.77
CA PRO A 61 14.69 8.19 -2.32
C PRO A 61 14.45 7.32 -1.08
N ALA A 62 13.71 7.85 -0.09
CA ALA A 62 13.39 7.12 1.14
C ALA A 62 12.41 5.97 0.87
N ILE A 63 11.42 6.18 0.01
CA ILE A 63 10.48 5.14 -0.45
C ILE A 63 11.24 4.02 -1.17
N THR A 64 12.19 4.36 -2.05
CA THR A 64 13.04 3.41 -2.75
C THR A 64 13.83 2.54 -1.78
N GLN A 65 14.37 3.11 -0.69
CA GLN A 65 15.08 2.36 0.35
C GLN A 65 14.17 1.36 1.08
N VAL A 66 12.91 1.71 1.35
CA VAL A 66 11.94 0.79 1.97
C VAL A 66 11.71 -0.43 1.07
N PHE A 67 11.49 -0.23 -0.23
CA PHE A 67 11.31 -1.35 -1.17
C PHE A 67 12.61 -2.13 -1.40
N ALA A 68 13.77 -1.47 -1.44
CA ALA A 68 15.06 -2.16 -1.54
C ALA A 68 15.28 -3.10 -0.34
N HIS A 69 15.02 -2.61 0.88
CA HIS A 69 15.11 -3.43 2.09
C HIS A 69 14.14 -4.61 2.08
N MET A 70 12.94 -4.44 1.55
CA MET A 70 11.99 -5.54 1.34
C MET A 70 12.61 -6.65 0.48
N PHE A 71 13.22 -6.33 -0.66
CA PHE A 71 13.87 -7.31 -1.54
C PHE A 71 15.11 -7.95 -0.93
N GLU A 72 15.82 -7.26 -0.03
CA GLU A 72 16.97 -7.82 0.69
C GLU A 72 16.54 -8.84 1.74
N THR A 73 15.43 -8.61 2.41
CA THR A 73 14.98 -9.40 3.57
C THR A 73 14.02 -10.52 3.22
N LEU A 74 13.25 -10.36 2.14
CA LEU A 74 12.23 -11.29 1.71
C LEU A 74 12.66 -12.04 0.44
N ASP A 75 12.16 -13.25 0.30
CA ASP A 75 12.31 -14.06 -0.91
C ASP A 75 10.98 -14.13 -1.63
N GLN A 76 11.03 -13.92 -2.97
CA GLN A 76 9.87 -13.91 -3.86
C GLN A 76 8.70 -13.01 -3.39
N PRO A 77 8.95 -11.76 -2.94
CA PRO A 77 7.87 -10.87 -2.55
C PRO A 77 6.98 -10.56 -3.77
N ARG A 78 5.67 -10.72 -3.61
CA ARG A 78 4.70 -10.49 -4.67
C ARG A 78 3.41 -9.90 -4.10
N PHE A 79 2.96 -8.80 -4.68
CA PHE A 79 1.65 -8.21 -4.42
C PHE A 79 0.61 -8.78 -5.40
N VAL A 80 -0.60 -8.98 -4.90
CA VAL A 80 -1.80 -9.28 -5.69
C VAL A 80 -2.89 -8.33 -5.24
N VAL A 81 -3.31 -7.41 -6.10
CA VAL A 81 -4.41 -6.49 -5.80
C VAL A 81 -5.73 -7.20 -6.07
N THR A 82 -6.48 -7.47 -5.02
CA THR A 82 -7.74 -8.23 -5.10
C THR A 82 -8.94 -7.34 -5.41
N GLN A 83 -8.92 -6.09 -4.95
CA GLN A 83 -9.98 -5.11 -5.20
C GLN A 83 -9.41 -3.69 -5.19
N HIS A 84 -10.06 -2.79 -5.91
CA HIS A 84 -9.75 -1.37 -5.83
C HIS A 84 -11.00 -0.51 -6.04
N ILE A 85 -10.99 0.67 -5.43
CA ILE A 85 -12.01 1.71 -5.59
C ILE A 85 -11.28 3.02 -5.84
N VAL A 86 -11.75 3.77 -6.83
CA VAL A 86 -11.21 5.11 -7.15
C VAL A 86 -12.33 6.12 -6.98
N GLN A 87 -12.06 7.19 -6.23
CA GLN A 87 -12.99 8.29 -6.02
C GLN A 87 -12.24 9.63 -5.96
N GLY A 88 -12.53 10.53 -6.90
CA GLY A 88 -11.83 11.80 -7.02
C GLY A 88 -10.32 11.58 -7.20
N GLU A 89 -9.51 12.19 -6.35
CA GLU A 89 -8.05 12.08 -6.36
C GLU A 89 -7.51 10.90 -5.52
N GLN A 90 -8.39 10.00 -5.06
CA GLN A 90 -8.02 8.94 -4.15
C GLN A 90 -8.31 7.56 -4.74
N ALA A 91 -7.51 6.59 -4.33
CA ALA A 91 -7.80 5.18 -4.54
C ALA A 91 -7.61 4.40 -3.24
N PHE A 92 -8.42 3.36 -3.07
CA PHE A 92 -8.28 2.39 -2.01
C PHE A 92 -8.09 1.02 -2.65
N LEU A 93 -7.02 0.34 -2.27
CA LEU A 93 -6.65 -0.98 -2.77
C LEU A 93 -6.76 -1.99 -1.64
N ALA A 94 -7.37 -3.14 -1.88
CA ALA A 94 -7.20 -4.31 -1.03
C ALA A 94 -6.23 -5.28 -1.73
N TRP A 95 -5.32 -5.88 -0.98
CA TRP A 95 -4.27 -6.69 -1.55
C TRP A 95 -3.83 -7.84 -0.64
N GLU A 96 -3.22 -8.84 -1.25
CA GLU A 96 -2.46 -9.90 -0.65
C GLU A 96 -0.97 -9.69 -0.93
N PHE A 97 -0.14 -9.85 0.07
CA PHE A 97 1.31 -9.81 -0.06
C PHE A 97 1.91 -11.15 0.28
N HIS A 98 2.40 -11.86 -0.72
CA HIS A 98 2.99 -13.18 -0.62
C HIS A 98 4.51 -13.07 -0.60
N PHE A 99 5.16 -13.79 0.32
CA PHE A 99 6.62 -13.80 0.45
C PHE A 99 7.12 -14.98 1.28
N ARG A 100 8.45 -15.13 1.37
CA ARG A 100 9.14 -15.98 2.33
C ARG A 100 10.19 -15.15 3.06
N MET A 101 10.44 -15.46 4.34
CA MET A 101 11.52 -14.81 5.10
C MET A 101 12.85 -15.47 4.74
N ARG A 102 13.87 -14.72 4.32
CA ARG A 102 15.18 -15.31 3.97
C ARG A 102 15.90 -15.93 5.16
N ARG A 103 15.79 -15.31 6.34
CA ARG A 103 16.57 -15.69 7.54
C ARG A 103 15.79 -16.52 8.56
N TRP A 104 14.46 -16.48 8.52
CA TRP A 104 13.62 -17.15 9.50
C TRP A 104 12.56 -17.98 8.81
N ARG A 105 12.57 -19.31 9.07
CA ARG A 105 11.64 -20.28 8.44
C ARG A 105 11.50 -20.10 6.91
N PRO A 106 12.59 -20.15 6.14
CA PRO A 106 12.58 -19.82 4.71
C PRO A 106 11.69 -20.74 3.86
N GLN A 107 11.33 -21.91 4.39
CA GLN A 107 10.44 -22.87 3.72
C GLN A 107 8.95 -22.50 3.87
N MET A 108 8.60 -21.62 4.82
CA MET A 108 7.21 -21.21 5.03
C MET A 108 6.84 -20.04 4.14
N ALA A 109 5.89 -20.27 3.22
CA ALA A 109 5.22 -19.19 2.53
C ALA A 109 4.37 -18.40 3.53
N GLN A 110 4.44 -17.08 3.42
CA GLN A 110 3.64 -16.14 4.20
C GLN A 110 2.69 -15.41 3.26
N CYS A 111 1.51 -15.07 3.76
CA CYS A 111 0.58 -14.16 3.12
C CYS A 111 0.12 -13.14 4.16
N ILE A 112 0.16 -11.86 3.81
CA ILE A 112 -0.38 -10.75 4.58
C ILE A 112 -1.53 -10.17 3.78
N HIS A 113 -2.67 -9.93 4.44
CA HIS A 113 -3.79 -9.20 3.86
C HIS A 113 -3.74 -7.75 4.33
N GLY A 114 -3.91 -6.85 3.42
CA GLY A 114 -3.85 -5.43 3.74
C GLY A 114 -4.64 -4.57 2.77
N ALA A 115 -4.61 -3.29 3.07
CA ALA A 115 -5.21 -2.27 2.23
C ALA A 115 -4.30 -1.04 2.17
N THR A 116 -4.39 -0.29 1.08
CA THR A 116 -3.66 0.95 0.88
C THR A 116 -4.61 2.07 0.53
N LEU A 117 -4.49 3.19 1.23
CA LEU A 117 -5.04 4.46 0.79
C LEU A 117 -3.99 5.22 -0.03
N LEU A 118 -4.37 5.60 -1.23
CA LEU A 118 -3.57 6.43 -2.12
C LEU A 118 -4.25 7.79 -2.32
N ARG A 119 -3.45 8.85 -2.43
CA ARG A 119 -3.88 10.13 -2.96
C ARG A 119 -2.91 10.57 -4.04
N PHE A 120 -3.46 10.99 -5.16
CA PHE A 120 -2.71 11.41 -6.33
C PHE A 120 -2.60 12.93 -6.41
N ASP A 121 -1.49 13.43 -6.95
CA ASP A 121 -1.31 14.85 -7.31
C ASP A 121 -1.96 15.16 -8.67
N ALA A 122 -1.93 16.45 -9.06
CA ALA A 122 -2.48 16.90 -10.33
C ALA A 122 -1.77 16.28 -11.57
N GLN A 123 -0.60 15.68 -11.39
CA GLN A 123 0.14 14.98 -12.44
C GLN A 123 -0.12 13.47 -12.46
N GLY A 124 -1.04 12.99 -11.62
CA GLY A 124 -1.37 11.56 -11.50
C GLY A 124 -0.26 10.73 -10.84
N ARG A 125 0.58 11.35 -9.98
CA ARG A 125 1.58 10.67 -9.16
C ARG A 125 1.08 10.55 -7.72
N VAL A 126 1.48 9.52 -7.04
CA VAL A 126 1.13 9.28 -5.63
C VAL A 126 1.78 10.34 -4.75
N ALA A 127 0.98 11.17 -4.09
CA ALA A 127 1.41 12.15 -3.08
C ALA A 127 1.31 11.58 -1.66
N LEU A 128 0.36 10.67 -1.43
CA LEU A 128 0.21 9.93 -0.17
C LEU A 128 -0.03 8.46 -0.46
N HIS A 129 0.75 7.61 0.21
CA HIS A 129 0.58 6.17 0.26
C HIS A 129 0.53 5.74 1.73
N ARG A 130 -0.55 5.14 2.14
CA ARG A 130 -0.67 4.64 3.51
C ARG A 130 -1.24 3.22 3.53
N ASP A 131 -0.42 2.30 4.01
CA ASP A 131 -0.81 0.91 4.20
C ASP A 131 -1.47 0.70 5.56
N TYR A 132 -2.46 -0.17 5.55
CA TYR A 132 -3.18 -0.67 6.72
C TYR A 132 -3.18 -2.19 6.68
N TRP A 133 -2.53 -2.80 7.64
CA TRP A 133 -2.57 -4.24 7.86
C TRP A 133 -2.26 -4.55 9.32
N ASP A 134 -2.76 -5.66 9.80
CA ASP A 134 -2.59 -6.04 11.20
C ASP A 134 -1.24 -6.75 11.42
N ALA A 135 -0.24 -5.97 11.84
CA ALA A 135 1.08 -6.50 12.16
C ALA A 135 1.06 -7.47 13.36
N ALA A 136 0.08 -7.37 14.25
CA ALA A 136 -0.04 -8.26 15.40
C ALA A 136 -0.48 -9.66 14.96
N GLU A 137 -1.54 -9.76 14.17
CA GLU A 137 -2.04 -11.02 13.64
C GLU A 137 -1.10 -11.61 12.59
N GLU A 138 -0.71 -10.80 11.61
CA GLU A 138 -0.01 -11.26 10.42
C GLU A 138 1.47 -11.56 10.65
N LEU A 139 2.09 -10.94 11.65
CA LEU A 139 3.51 -11.13 11.92
C LEU A 139 3.79 -11.57 13.37
N TYR A 140 3.33 -10.81 14.36
CA TYR A 140 3.76 -11.03 15.75
C TYR A 140 3.20 -12.32 16.35
N GLU A 141 1.99 -12.75 15.99
CA GLU A 141 1.44 -14.02 16.44
C GLU A 141 2.20 -15.24 15.92
N LYS A 142 2.94 -15.08 14.82
CA LYS A 142 3.76 -16.14 14.20
C LYS A 142 5.13 -16.29 14.89
N LEU A 143 5.54 -15.32 15.73
CA LEU A 143 6.79 -15.37 16.48
C LEU A 143 6.64 -16.21 17.78
N PRO A 144 7.62 -17.06 18.16
CA PRO A 144 7.44 -18.08 19.20
C PRO A 144 7.10 -17.52 20.59
N LEU A 145 7.70 -16.42 21.03
CA LEU A 145 7.43 -15.83 22.35
C LEU A 145 6.36 -14.73 22.27
N LEU A 146 6.50 -13.84 21.33
CA LEU A 146 5.60 -12.71 21.15
C LEU A 146 4.21 -13.17 20.68
N GLY A 147 4.15 -14.21 19.87
CA GLY A 147 2.89 -14.80 19.41
C GLY A 147 2.01 -15.33 20.54
N THR A 148 2.61 -15.88 21.60
CA THR A 148 1.84 -16.33 22.77
C THR A 148 1.19 -15.16 23.50
N LEU A 149 1.95 -14.08 23.70
CA LEU A 149 1.44 -12.84 24.32
C LEU A 149 0.35 -12.20 23.46
N MET A 150 0.56 -12.11 22.14
CA MET A 150 -0.43 -11.52 21.23
C MET A 150 -1.74 -12.32 21.18
N ARG A 151 -1.67 -13.65 21.12
CA ARG A 151 -2.87 -14.51 21.20
C ARG A 151 -3.60 -14.34 22.53
N TRP A 152 -2.87 -14.22 23.63
CA TRP A 152 -3.47 -13.97 24.94
C TRP A 152 -4.18 -12.61 25.00
N LEU A 153 -3.53 -11.53 24.52
CA LEU A 153 -4.12 -10.20 24.44
C LEU A 153 -5.37 -10.19 23.56
N ARG A 154 -5.32 -10.82 22.39
CA ARG A 154 -6.47 -10.94 21.49
C ARG A 154 -7.62 -11.69 22.16
N LYS A 155 -7.35 -12.81 22.84
CA LYS A 155 -8.37 -13.56 23.58
C LYS A 155 -8.97 -12.72 24.71
N ALA A 156 -8.17 -11.93 25.41
CA ALA A 156 -8.67 -11.06 26.48
C ALA A 156 -9.55 -9.91 25.96
N ALA A 157 -9.28 -9.42 24.73
CA ALA A 157 -10.04 -8.35 24.09
C ALA A 157 -11.24 -8.86 23.27
N SER A 158 -11.35 -10.17 23.03
CA SER A 158 -12.44 -10.78 22.27
C SER A 158 -13.74 -10.80 23.08
N ALA A 159 -14.83 -10.32 22.50
CA ALA A 159 -16.17 -10.41 23.08
C ALA A 159 -16.74 -11.84 23.13
N ASN A 160 -16.14 -12.80 22.40
CA ASN A 160 -16.56 -14.20 22.33
C ASN A 160 -15.94 -15.08 23.43
N ASN A 161 -15.78 -14.54 24.64
CA ASN A 161 -15.25 -15.27 25.79
C ASN A 161 -16.33 -16.09 26.50
N GLU A 162 -17.39 -16.50 25.81
CA GLU A 162 -18.33 -17.47 26.34
C GLU A 162 -17.72 -18.86 26.30
N ALA A 163 -17.51 -19.39 27.50
CA ALA A 163 -17.08 -20.75 27.74
C ALA A 163 -17.98 -21.72 26.99
N ALA A 164 -17.37 -22.54 26.14
CA ALA A 164 -17.99 -23.83 25.83
C ALA A 164 -18.06 -24.67 27.09
N PRO A 165 -19.18 -25.33 27.39
CA PRO A 165 -19.37 -26.17 28.54
C PRO A 165 -18.45 -27.39 28.55
#